data_c46b5213788e3c191d97ce7c1b5c14e1
#
_entry.id   c46b5213788e3c191d97ce7c1b5c14e1
#
_cell.length_a   1.000
_cell.length_b   1.000
_cell.length_c   1.000
_cell.angle_alpha   90.00
_cell.angle_beta   90.00
_cell.angle_gamma   90.00
#
_symmetry.space_group_name_H-M   'P 1'
#
loop_
_entity.id
_entity.type
_entity.pdbx_description
1 polymer ?
#
loop_
_entity_poly.entity_id
_entity_poly.type
_entity_poly.pdbx_seq_one_letter_code
_entity_poly.pdbx_strand_id
1 'polypeptide(L)'
;LKEGRKVINNITRVASMNLLRVIYIFTLTVLLLITRHLFPLESINLMMMGIFTVGIPSALLVLEKDEKRNEDDILQKIRDNALPTGVIIGIAIFIMFSLAYKVPIYTTFTDGRFVTHYKEFISDVTLVIGSVQLFSLYLLCRPLSRFRAIVIVGMTALFYGTYFISPVTKFLGIAPFK
;
A
#
# COMPACT_ATOMS: atom_id res chain seq x y z
N LEU A 1 -6.21 32.98 -7.77
CA LEU A 1 -4.96 32.57 -7.10
C LEU A 1 -5.17 31.55 -5.99
N LYS A 2 -6.20 31.65 -5.11
CA LYS A 2 -6.45 30.70 -4.02
C LYS A 2 -6.89 29.32 -4.53
N GLU A 3 -7.78 29.26 -5.51
CA GLU A 3 -8.24 28.01 -6.12
C GLU A 3 -7.12 27.26 -6.84
N GLY A 4 -6.26 27.98 -7.57
CA GLY A 4 -5.11 27.35 -8.21
C GLY A 4 -4.15 26.69 -7.23
N ARG A 5 -3.89 27.31 -6.07
CA ARG A 5 -3.06 26.72 -5.00
C ARG A 5 -3.67 25.46 -4.41
N LYS A 6 -4.98 25.43 -4.18
CA LYS A 6 -5.70 24.26 -3.71
C LYS A 6 -5.53 23.08 -4.68
N VAL A 7 -5.70 23.34 -5.97
CA VAL A 7 -5.55 22.31 -7.00
C VAL A 7 -4.12 21.78 -7.04
N ILE A 8 -3.12 22.63 -7.02
CA ILE A 8 -1.70 22.24 -7.02
C ILE A 8 -1.38 21.39 -5.78
N ASN A 9 -1.80 21.81 -4.58
CA ASN A 9 -1.54 21.06 -3.34
C ASN A 9 -2.15 19.65 -3.37
N ASN A 10 -3.38 19.54 -3.86
CA ASN A 10 -4.08 18.26 -3.96
C ASN A 10 -3.42 17.35 -5.02
N ILE A 11 -3.09 17.90 -6.20
CA ILE A 11 -2.39 17.15 -7.26
C ILE A 11 -1.03 16.66 -6.76
N THR A 12 -0.25 17.50 -6.09
CA THR A 12 1.06 17.12 -5.55
C THR A 12 0.95 15.95 -4.58
N ARG A 13 -0.05 15.98 -3.71
CA ARG A 13 -0.27 14.90 -2.73
C ARG A 13 -0.66 13.60 -3.42
N VAL A 14 -1.62 13.64 -4.33
CA VAL A 14 -2.06 12.47 -5.11
C VAL A 14 -0.92 11.91 -5.95
N ALA A 15 -0.14 12.76 -6.59
CA ALA A 15 1.03 12.37 -7.37
C ALA A 15 2.08 11.67 -6.48
N SER A 16 2.36 12.21 -5.29
CA SER A 16 3.31 11.60 -4.35
C SER A 16 2.87 10.21 -3.88
N MET A 17 1.57 10.00 -3.61
CA MET A 17 1.03 8.69 -3.24
C MET A 17 1.19 7.67 -4.38
N ASN A 18 0.82 8.07 -5.60
CA ASN A 18 0.95 7.19 -6.77
C ASN A 18 2.41 6.87 -7.06
N LEU A 19 3.29 7.85 -6.96
CA LEU A 19 4.71 7.66 -7.22
C LEU A 19 5.37 6.73 -6.20
N LEU A 20 5.06 6.88 -4.92
CA LEU A 20 5.52 5.97 -3.87
C LEU A 20 5.14 4.53 -4.20
N ARG A 21 3.89 4.31 -4.66
CA ARG A 21 3.41 2.99 -5.08
C ARG A 21 4.22 2.44 -6.26
N VAL A 22 4.45 3.25 -7.28
CA VAL A 22 5.25 2.85 -8.46
C VAL A 22 6.67 2.48 -8.05
N ILE A 23 7.29 3.27 -7.17
CA ILE A 23 8.68 3.05 -6.72
C ILE A 23 8.81 1.73 -5.98
N TYR A 24 7.93 1.44 -5.00
CA TYR A 24 8.08 0.17 -4.27
C TYR A 24 7.77 -1.05 -5.13
N ILE A 25 6.79 -0.98 -6.05
CA ILE A 25 6.51 -2.07 -7.00
C ILE A 25 7.71 -2.29 -7.91
N PHE A 26 8.28 -1.22 -8.44
CA PHE A 26 9.46 -1.28 -9.29
C PHE A 26 10.66 -1.91 -8.55
N THR A 27 10.94 -1.43 -7.34
CA THR A 27 12.02 -1.96 -6.50
C THR A 27 11.82 -3.45 -6.22
N LEU A 28 10.61 -3.84 -5.81
CA LEU A 28 10.25 -5.23 -5.56
C LEU A 28 10.43 -6.08 -6.83
N THR A 29 9.93 -5.60 -7.97
CA THR A 29 10.03 -6.31 -9.25
C THR A 29 11.49 -6.54 -9.66
N VAL A 30 12.34 -5.53 -9.52
CA VAL A 30 13.78 -5.65 -9.83
C VAL A 30 14.44 -6.69 -8.93
N LEU A 31 14.17 -6.66 -7.62
CA LEU A 31 14.73 -7.63 -6.67
C LEU A 31 14.26 -9.07 -6.96
N LEU A 32 12.97 -9.26 -7.27
CA LEU A 32 12.42 -10.55 -7.64
C LEU A 32 13.00 -11.08 -8.97
N LEU A 33 13.23 -10.20 -9.94
CA LEU A 33 13.84 -10.56 -11.21
C LEU A 33 15.28 -11.05 -11.03
N ILE A 34 16.07 -10.36 -10.20
CA ILE A 34 17.45 -10.74 -9.88
C ILE A 34 17.49 -12.11 -9.18
N THR A 35 16.56 -12.37 -8.27
CA THR A 35 16.48 -13.61 -7.51
C THR A 35 15.71 -14.72 -8.21
N ARG A 36 15.14 -14.45 -9.40
CA ARG A 36 14.33 -15.37 -10.21
C ARG A 36 13.10 -15.92 -9.47
N HIS A 37 12.54 -15.14 -8.55
CA HIS A 37 11.30 -15.46 -7.88
C HIS A 37 10.10 -14.89 -8.63
N LEU A 38 8.96 -15.60 -8.57
CA LEU A 38 7.70 -15.12 -9.11
C LEU A 38 7.15 -13.97 -8.25
N PHE A 39 6.40 -13.06 -8.88
CA PHE A 39 5.77 -11.96 -8.18
C PHE A 39 4.70 -12.49 -7.21
N PRO A 40 4.77 -12.16 -5.90
CA PRO A 40 3.96 -12.82 -4.88
C PRO A 40 2.51 -12.32 -4.80
N LEU A 41 2.17 -11.24 -5.48
CA LEU A 41 0.86 -10.62 -5.38
C LEU A 41 0.04 -10.84 -6.65
N GLU A 42 -1.23 -11.19 -6.46
CA GLU A 42 -2.19 -11.21 -7.54
C GLU A 42 -2.68 -9.80 -7.89
N SER A 43 -3.10 -9.61 -9.14
CA SER A 43 -3.58 -8.30 -9.62
C SER A 43 -4.75 -7.77 -8.79
N ILE A 44 -5.61 -8.66 -8.29
CA ILE A 44 -6.77 -8.28 -7.46
C ILE A 44 -6.34 -7.70 -6.11
N ASN A 45 -5.27 -8.22 -5.51
CA ASN A 45 -4.71 -7.72 -4.26
C ASN A 45 -4.06 -6.34 -4.44
N LEU A 46 -3.35 -6.14 -5.56
CA LEU A 46 -2.80 -4.83 -5.94
C LEU A 46 -3.89 -3.80 -6.20
N MET A 47 -4.98 -4.21 -6.84
CA MET A 47 -6.15 -3.35 -7.09
C MET A 47 -6.82 -2.95 -5.77
N MET A 48 -7.08 -3.90 -4.88
CA MET A 48 -7.64 -3.65 -3.55
C MET A 48 -6.80 -2.64 -2.77
N MET A 49 -5.49 -2.90 -2.64
CA MET A 49 -4.59 -1.97 -1.97
C MET A 49 -4.64 -0.58 -2.61
N GLY A 50 -4.63 -0.52 -3.96
CA GLY A 50 -4.71 0.74 -4.69
C GLY A 50 -5.99 1.53 -4.42
N ILE A 51 -7.13 0.87 -4.31
CA ILE A 51 -8.41 1.51 -4.00
C ILE A 51 -8.39 2.13 -2.60
N PHE A 52 -7.98 1.36 -1.58
CA PHE A 52 -8.02 1.80 -0.18
C PHE A 52 -6.91 2.79 0.19
N THR A 53 -5.73 2.70 -0.42
CA THR A 53 -4.59 3.51 -0.02
C THR A 53 -4.35 4.74 -0.90
N VAL A 54 -4.80 4.71 -2.14
CA VAL A 54 -4.60 5.80 -3.10
C VAL A 54 -5.92 6.29 -3.68
N GLY A 55 -6.74 5.42 -4.25
CA GLY A 55 -7.91 5.79 -5.04
C GLY A 55 -8.93 6.60 -4.24
N ILE A 56 -9.56 5.98 -3.25
CA ILE A 56 -10.57 6.65 -2.42
C ILE A 56 -9.97 7.80 -1.60
N PRO A 57 -8.80 7.65 -0.92
CA PRO A 57 -8.20 8.75 -0.18
C PRO A 57 -7.90 9.96 -1.07
N SER A 58 -7.35 9.76 -2.27
CA SER A 58 -7.04 10.85 -3.17
C SER A 58 -8.29 11.61 -3.62
N ALA A 59 -9.37 10.87 -3.96
CA ALA A 59 -10.64 11.47 -4.35
C ALA A 59 -11.27 12.29 -3.20
N LEU A 60 -11.22 11.77 -1.97
CA LEU A 60 -11.74 12.49 -0.80
C LEU A 60 -10.88 13.71 -0.45
N LEU A 61 -9.55 13.59 -0.51
CA LEU A 61 -8.64 14.68 -0.17
C LEU A 61 -8.70 15.84 -1.18
N VAL A 62 -9.12 15.60 -2.42
CA VAL A 62 -9.37 16.67 -3.40
C VAL A 62 -10.50 17.60 -2.94
N LEU A 63 -11.46 17.10 -2.16
CA LEU A 63 -12.56 17.90 -1.62
C LEU A 63 -12.13 18.83 -0.47
N GLU A 64 -10.96 18.60 0.12
CA GLU A 64 -10.43 19.43 1.19
C GLU A 64 -9.98 20.80 0.67
N LYS A 65 -10.36 21.85 1.40
CA LYS A 65 -9.93 23.22 1.11
C LYS A 65 -8.57 23.49 1.77
N ASP A 66 -7.48 23.09 1.13
CA ASP A 66 -6.11 23.40 1.60
C ASP A 66 -5.57 24.62 0.85
N GLU A 67 -5.69 25.79 1.46
CA GLU A 67 -5.28 27.09 0.90
C GLU A 67 -3.84 27.47 1.29
N LYS A 68 -3.13 26.61 2.06
CA LYS A 68 -1.78 26.91 2.51
C LYS A 68 -0.81 27.01 1.32
N ARG A 69 0.09 27.97 1.37
CA ARG A 69 1.15 28.09 0.38
C ARG A 69 2.16 26.97 0.60
N ASN A 70 2.20 26.01 -0.32
CA ASN A 70 3.32 25.07 -0.41
C ASN A 70 4.45 25.77 -1.16
N GLU A 71 5.52 26.08 -0.46
CA GLU A 71 6.72 26.71 -1.06
C GLU A 71 7.71 25.65 -1.57
N ASP A 72 7.52 24.41 -1.17
CA ASP A 72 8.40 23.32 -1.58
C ASP A 72 8.10 22.87 -3.00
N ASP A 73 9.14 22.68 -3.78
CA ASP A 73 9.05 22.12 -5.11
C ASP A 73 8.53 20.68 -5.04
N ILE A 74 7.58 20.35 -5.93
CA ILE A 74 6.98 19.01 -6.03
C ILE A 74 8.08 17.96 -6.20
N LEU A 75 9.07 18.25 -7.05
CA LEU A 75 10.20 17.36 -7.32
C LEU A 75 11.06 17.11 -6.07
N GLN A 76 11.23 18.14 -5.23
CA GLN A 76 11.98 18.03 -4.00
C GLN A 76 11.27 17.12 -3.00
N LYS A 77 9.95 17.27 -2.81
CA LYS A 77 9.16 16.38 -1.95
C LYS A 77 9.18 14.92 -2.42
N ILE A 78 9.12 14.71 -3.72
CA ILE A 78 9.19 13.36 -4.31
C ILE A 78 10.56 12.74 -4.04
N ARG A 79 11.63 13.49 -4.34
CA ARG A 79 13.00 13.00 -4.14
C ARG A 79 13.29 12.70 -2.68
N ASP A 80 12.91 13.58 -1.76
CA ASP A 80 13.34 13.52 -0.37
C ASP A 80 12.45 12.58 0.48
N ASN A 81 11.20 12.35 0.07
CA ASN A 81 10.26 11.52 0.83
C ASN A 81 9.77 10.28 0.08
N ALA A 82 9.22 10.43 -1.12
CA ALA A 82 8.58 9.32 -1.80
C ALA A 82 9.59 8.29 -2.33
N LEU A 83 10.73 8.73 -2.84
CA LEU A 83 11.73 7.85 -3.41
C LEU A 83 12.40 6.97 -2.34
N PRO A 84 13.01 7.49 -1.26
CA PRO A 84 13.64 6.65 -0.26
C PRO A 84 12.62 5.78 0.47
N THR A 85 11.44 6.30 0.77
CA THR A 85 10.38 5.52 1.42
C THR A 85 9.90 4.37 0.54
N GLY A 86 9.67 4.61 -0.75
CA GLY A 86 9.27 3.56 -1.69
C GLY A 86 10.32 2.46 -1.84
N VAL A 87 11.60 2.81 -1.92
CA VAL A 87 12.71 1.83 -1.98
C VAL A 87 12.78 1.00 -0.68
N ILE A 88 12.70 1.63 0.48
CA ILE A 88 12.72 0.93 1.78
C ILE A 88 11.54 -0.04 1.89
N ILE A 89 10.35 0.38 1.50
CA ILE A 89 9.15 -0.47 1.47
C ILE A 89 9.38 -1.67 0.54
N GLY A 90 9.87 -1.44 -0.69
CA GLY A 90 10.13 -2.51 -1.65
C GLY A 90 11.13 -3.54 -1.13
N ILE A 91 12.21 -3.10 -0.49
CA ILE A 91 13.20 -3.96 0.15
C ILE A 91 12.59 -4.72 1.34
N ALA A 92 11.82 -4.07 2.20
CA ALA A 92 11.19 -4.71 3.36
C ALA A 92 10.22 -5.81 2.93
N ILE A 93 9.40 -5.57 1.90
CA ILE A 93 8.51 -6.57 1.31
C ILE A 93 9.31 -7.74 0.74
N PHE A 94 10.41 -7.47 0.03
CA PHE A 94 11.27 -8.50 -0.53
C PHE A 94 11.91 -9.36 0.56
N ILE A 95 12.40 -8.77 1.66
CA ILE A 95 12.95 -9.50 2.80
C ILE A 95 11.88 -10.39 3.42
N MET A 96 10.70 -9.84 3.67
CA MET A 96 9.57 -10.59 4.23
C MET A 96 9.19 -11.78 3.34
N PHE A 97 9.11 -11.56 2.02
CA PHE A 97 8.86 -12.61 1.04
C PHE A 97 9.94 -13.70 1.07
N SER A 98 11.21 -13.29 1.06
CA SER A 98 12.35 -14.24 1.09
C SER A 98 12.42 -15.05 2.38
N LEU A 99 12.05 -14.45 3.51
CA LEU A 99 11.96 -15.14 4.79
C LEU A 99 10.79 -16.12 4.81
N ALA A 100 9.61 -15.69 4.36
CA ALA A 100 8.41 -16.53 4.33
C ALA A 100 8.60 -17.76 3.43
N TYR A 101 9.36 -17.65 2.35
CA TYR A 101 9.67 -18.76 1.45
C TYR A 101 10.58 -19.81 2.10
N LYS A 102 11.38 -19.40 3.10
CA LYS A 102 12.30 -20.30 3.83
C LYS A 102 11.70 -20.86 5.13
N VAL A 103 10.61 -20.27 5.62
CA VAL A 103 10.00 -20.66 6.88
C VAL A 103 8.85 -21.65 6.63
N PRO A 104 8.81 -22.79 7.30
CA PRO A 104 7.80 -23.84 7.08
C PRO A 104 6.38 -23.49 7.55
N ILE A 105 6.13 -22.24 7.94
CA ILE A 105 4.79 -21.78 8.38
C ILE A 105 3.75 -21.91 7.25
N TYR A 106 4.17 -21.68 6.00
CA TYR A 106 3.28 -21.74 4.83
C TYR A 106 3.42 -23.04 4.03
N THR A 107 4.25 -23.97 4.48
CA THR A 107 4.44 -25.28 3.86
C THR A 107 4.15 -26.37 4.86
N THR A 108 3.13 -27.18 4.60
CA THR A 108 2.86 -28.41 5.38
C THR A 108 3.25 -29.63 4.56
N PHE A 109 3.83 -30.62 5.23
CA PHE A 109 4.11 -31.91 4.62
C PHE A 109 2.89 -32.80 4.84
N THR A 110 2.10 -32.99 3.75
CA THR A 110 0.89 -33.83 3.80
C THR A 110 0.98 -34.84 2.66
N ASP A 111 0.72 -36.11 2.95
CA ASP A 111 0.70 -37.22 1.98
C ASP A 111 1.97 -37.32 1.12
N GLY A 112 3.15 -37.11 1.72
CA GLY A 112 4.42 -37.19 1.01
C GLY A 112 4.74 -36.04 0.07
N ARG A 113 3.96 -34.94 0.13
CA ARG A 113 4.15 -33.71 -0.66
C ARG A 113 4.13 -32.47 0.21
N PHE A 114 4.92 -31.47 -0.19
CA PHE A 114 4.83 -30.13 0.39
C PHE A 114 3.64 -29.39 -0.21
N VAL A 115 2.65 -29.09 0.61
CA VAL A 115 1.50 -28.24 0.25
C VAL A 115 1.78 -26.84 0.78
N THR A 116 1.85 -25.87 -0.11
CA THR A 116 2.04 -24.48 0.25
C THR A 116 0.67 -23.84 0.50
N HIS A 117 0.48 -23.26 1.68
CA HIS A 117 -0.69 -22.44 2.00
C HIS A 117 -0.58 -21.06 1.31
N TYR A 118 -0.59 -21.08 -0.01
CA TYR A 118 -0.34 -19.91 -0.84
C TYR A 118 -1.32 -18.75 -0.58
N LYS A 119 -2.59 -19.06 -0.34
CA LYS A 119 -3.62 -18.04 -0.06
C LYS A 119 -3.38 -17.33 1.27
N GLU A 120 -2.98 -18.06 2.32
CA GLU A 120 -2.67 -17.48 3.62
C GLU A 120 -1.45 -16.57 3.50
N PHE A 121 -0.41 -17.01 2.80
CA PHE A 121 0.76 -16.22 2.51
C PHE A 121 0.45 -14.92 1.77
N ILE A 122 -0.32 -14.98 0.68
CA ILE A 122 -0.72 -13.77 -0.07
C ILE A 122 -1.53 -12.82 0.81
N SER A 123 -2.40 -13.34 1.68
CA SER A 123 -3.21 -12.53 2.59
C SER A 123 -2.34 -11.76 3.57
N ASP A 124 -1.36 -12.42 4.18
CA ASP A 124 -0.44 -11.80 5.12
C ASP A 124 0.44 -10.75 4.45
N VAL A 125 0.97 -11.06 3.26
CA VAL A 125 1.74 -10.10 2.45
C VAL A 125 0.89 -8.88 2.10
N THR A 126 -0.35 -9.09 1.65
CA THR A 126 -1.29 -8.01 1.30
C THR A 126 -1.60 -7.13 2.51
N LEU A 127 -1.81 -7.74 3.67
CA LEU A 127 -2.09 -7.03 4.92
C LEU A 127 -0.91 -6.16 5.34
N VAL A 128 0.30 -6.70 5.31
CA VAL A 128 1.51 -5.95 5.68
C VAL A 128 1.75 -4.79 4.72
N ILE A 129 1.69 -5.03 3.41
CA ILE A 129 1.88 -3.98 2.40
C ILE A 129 0.80 -2.90 2.53
N GLY A 130 -0.46 -3.29 2.67
CA GLY A 130 -1.57 -2.35 2.85
C GLY A 130 -1.41 -1.50 4.10
N SER A 131 -0.97 -2.11 5.21
CA SER A 131 -0.68 -1.39 6.47
C SER A 131 0.43 -0.36 6.31
N VAL A 132 1.52 -0.72 5.63
CA VAL A 132 2.63 0.21 5.33
C VAL A 132 2.17 1.34 4.42
N GLN A 133 1.32 1.06 3.43
CA GLN A 133 0.77 2.09 2.56
C GLN A 133 -0.19 3.04 3.30
N LEU A 134 -1.04 2.53 4.20
CA LEU A 134 -1.90 3.36 5.05
C LEU A 134 -1.07 4.23 6.00
N PHE A 135 0.03 3.71 6.53
CA PHE A 135 0.98 4.50 7.31
C PHE A 135 1.65 5.58 6.47
N SER A 136 2.02 5.27 5.24
CA SER A 136 2.58 6.27 4.30
C SER A 136 1.55 7.34 3.95
N LEU A 137 0.28 6.97 3.76
CA LEU A 137 -0.82 7.91 3.60
C LEU A 137 -0.93 8.87 4.80
N TYR A 138 -0.82 8.34 6.02
CA TYR A 138 -0.82 9.15 7.23
C TYR A 138 0.34 10.16 7.25
N LEU A 139 1.56 9.74 6.89
CA LEU A 139 2.73 10.62 6.83
C LEU A 139 2.56 11.74 5.79
N LEU A 140 2.06 11.40 4.61
CA LEU A 140 1.80 12.36 3.52
C LEU A 140 0.68 13.36 3.84
N CYS A 141 -0.25 13.00 4.72
CA CYS A 141 -1.36 13.85 5.14
C CYS A 141 -1.01 14.82 6.28
N ARG A 142 0.21 14.79 6.80
CA ARG A 142 0.65 15.76 7.82
C ARG A 142 0.80 17.18 7.23
N PRO A 143 0.43 18.23 7.98
CA PRO A 143 -0.24 18.25 9.28
C PRO A 143 -1.70 17.78 9.18
N LEU A 144 -2.15 17.01 10.19
CA LEU A 144 -3.47 16.40 10.22
C LEU A 144 -4.56 17.44 10.47
N SER A 145 -5.47 17.60 9.53
CA SER A 145 -6.78 18.23 9.77
C SER A 145 -7.77 17.19 10.29
N ARG A 146 -8.88 17.64 10.90
CA ARG A 146 -9.97 16.74 11.32
C ARG A 146 -10.49 15.89 10.16
N PHE A 147 -10.62 16.50 8.99
CA PHE A 147 -11.09 15.81 7.78
C PHE A 147 -10.09 14.72 7.34
N ARG A 148 -8.79 15.03 7.30
CA ARG A 148 -7.74 14.04 6.95
C ARG A 148 -7.71 12.88 7.93
N ALA A 149 -7.84 13.16 9.22
CA ALA A 149 -7.88 12.13 10.25
C ALA A 149 -9.07 11.18 10.04
N ILE A 150 -10.28 11.71 9.75
CA ILE A 150 -11.47 10.90 9.47
C ILE A 150 -11.26 10.03 8.24
N VAL A 151 -10.69 10.57 7.16
CA VAL A 151 -10.40 9.82 5.94
C VAL A 151 -9.43 8.67 6.23
N ILE A 152 -8.33 8.94 6.93
CA ILE A 152 -7.31 7.92 7.24
C ILE A 152 -7.88 6.81 8.13
N VAL A 153 -8.58 7.18 9.20
CA VAL A 153 -9.21 6.22 10.12
C VAL A 153 -10.28 5.40 9.39
N GLY A 154 -11.12 6.05 8.59
CA GLY A 154 -12.15 5.39 7.79
C GLY A 154 -11.55 4.40 6.79
N MET A 155 -10.51 4.78 6.07
CA MET A 155 -9.83 3.90 5.10
C MET A 155 -9.12 2.74 5.80
N THR A 156 -8.51 2.98 6.95
CA THR A 156 -7.90 1.93 7.77
C THR A 156 -8.97 0.93 8.25
N ALA A 157 -10.08 1.43 8.78
CA ALA A 157 -11.19 0.57 9.21
C ALA A 157 -11.79 -0.24 8.05
N LEU A 158 -11.97 0.37 6.88
CA LEU A 158 -12.46 -0.32 5.69
C LEU A 158 -11.48 -1.39 5.20
N PHE A 159 -10.19 -1.07 5.13
CA PHE A 159 -9.16 -2.01 4.71
C PHE A 159 -9.12 -3.26 5.61
N TYR A 160 -9.01 -3.07 6.92
CA TYR A 160 -9.03 -4.19 7.85
C TYR A 160 -10.40 -4.89 7.89
N GLY A 161 -11.50 -4.13 7.73
CA GLY A 161 -12.85 -4.67 7.65
C GLY A 161 -13.05 -5.68 6.53
N THR A 162 -12.32 -5.54 5.41
CA THR A 162 -12.40 -6.52 4.31
C THR A 162 -12.00 -7.93 4.73
N TYR A 163 -11.13 -8.09 5.72
CA TYR A 163 -10.69 -9.38 6.24
C TYR A 163 -11.72 -10.08 7.14
N PHE A 164 -12.69 -9.33 7.68
CA PHE A 164 -13.76 -9.89 8.53
C PHE A 164 -15.02 -10.27 7.74
N ILE A 165 -15.18 -9.76 6.52
CA ILE A 165 -16.38 -9.96 5.72
C ILE A 165 -16.16 -11.15 4.77
N SER A 166 -16.69 -12.32 5.12
CA SER A 166 -16.51 -13.58 4.41
C SER A 166 -16.79 -13.52 2.89
N PRO A 167 -17.86 -12.88 2.36
CA PRO A 167 -18.05 -12.76 0.92
C PRO A 167 -16.96 -11.92 0.24
N VAL A 168 -16.42 -10.90 0.91
CA VAL A 168 -15.37 -10.03 0.37
C VAL A 168 -14.04 -10.77 0.32
N THR A 169 -13.69 -11.51 1.38
CA THR A 169 -12.46 -12.32 1.40
C THR A 169 -12.46 -13.40 0.32
N LYS A 170 -13.60 -14.05 0.07
CA LYS A 170 -13.74 -15.03 -1.02
C LYS A 170 -13.56 -14.38 -2.39
N PHE A 171 -14.14 -13.21 -2.61
CA PHE A 171 -14.00 -12.45 -3.86
C PHE A 171 -12.57 -12.01 -4.11
N LEU A 172 -11.87 -11.57 -3.07
CA LEU A 172 -10.50 -11.10 -3.14
C LEU A 172 -9.45 -12.24 -3.09
N GLY A 173 -9.88 -13.49 -2.93
CA GLY A 173 -8.99 -14.64 -2.83
C GLY A 173 -8.11 -14.65 -1.56
N ILE A 174 -8.51 -13.89 -0.53
CA ILE A 174 -7.76 -13.69 0.72
C ILE A 174 -8.29 -14.68 1.79
N ALA A 175 -7.40 -15.17 2.64
CA ALA A 175 -7.83 -15.95 3.80
C ALA A 175 -8.45 -15.02 4.87
N PRO A 176 -9.61 -15.36 5.44
CA PRO A 176 -10.20 -14.58 6.53
C PRO A 176 -9.34 -14.70 7.80
N PHE A 177 -9.37 -13.66 8.63
CA PHE A 177 -8.83 -13.78 9.99
C PHE A 177 -9.52 -14.92 10.73
N LYS A 178 -8.72 -15.84 11.28
CA LYS A 178 -9.18 -16.89 12.20
C LYS A 178 -9.11 -16.39 13.63
#